data_6fa0089c3d3c6ba0dc96bdbd008a45c3
#
_entry.id   6fa0089c3d3c6ba0dc96bdbd008a45c3
#
_cell.length_a   1.000
_cell.length_b   1.000
_cell.length_c   1.000
_cell.angle_alpha   90.00
_cell.angle_beta   90.00
_cell.angle_gamma   90.00
#
_symmetry.space_group_name_H-M   'P 1'
#
loop_
_entity.id
_entity.type
_entity.pdbx_description
1 polymer ?
#
loop_
_entity_poly.entity_id
_entity_poly.type
_entity_poly.pdbx_seq_one_letter_code
_entity_poly.pdbx_strand_id
1 'polypeptide(L)'
;MQNFIFIACKPGGKIGIYPRRNNLPFYAGKQCVEITIKNNTNKNARINWEKGSFIINGKASGISLYPFTSDDPPMDVIKEKSEITRTVTASNLIKGKKVNKIYSKRNLKRNGRTSVNIALPIGIGNKPQFFHIFNFIVTAN
;
A
#
# COMPACT_ATOMS: atom_id res chain seq x y z
N MET A 1 20.13 -16.85 12.31
CA MET A 1 18.98 -16.03 12.69
C MET A 1 18.60 -15.08 11.58
N GLN A 2 17.33 -14.96 11.33
CA GLN A 2 16.81 -14.10 10.26
C GLN A 2 16.54 -12.69 10.78
N ASN A 3 17.26 -11.71 10.26
CA ASN A 3 17.01 -10.29 10.52
C ASN A 3 16.46 -9.67 9.26
N PHE A 4 15.15 -9.76 9.07
CA PHE A 4 14.53 -9.32 7.84
C PHE A 4 13.22 -8.60 8.09
N ILE A 5 12.81 -7.86 7.08
CA ILE A 5 11.50 -7.24 7.00
C ILE A 5 10.59 -8.16 6.20
N PHE A 6 9.42 -8.43 6.75
CA PHE A 6 8.39 -9.20 6.05
C PHE A 6 7.26 -8.25 5.65
N ILE A 7 6.86 -8.28 4.39
CA ILE A 7 5.77 -7.46 3.89
C ILE A 7 4.72 -8.37 3.28
N ALA A 8 3.49 -8.24 3.76
CA ALA A 8 2.33 -8.92 3.20
C ALA A 8 1.42 -7.85 2.58
N CYS A 9 0.96 -8.13 1.39
CA CYS A 9 0.07 -7.23 0.67
C CYS A 9 -1.19 -7.99 0.29
N LYS A 10 -2.34 -7.42 0.62
CA LYS A 10 -3.64 -7.99 0.27
C LYS A 10 -4.29 -7.11 -0.78
N PRO A 11 -4.29 -7.53 -2.05
CA PRO A 11 -5.06 -6.82 -3.07
C PRO A 11 -6.54 -6.95 -2.76
N GLY A 12 -7.35 -6.17 -3.36
CA GLY A 12 -8.78 -6.10 -3.15
C GLY A 12 -9.51 -7.38 -2.77
N GLY A 13 -10.78 -7.43 -2.86
CA GLY A 13 -11.60 -8.57 -2.49
C GLY A 13 -12.31 -8.36 -1.15
N LYS A 14 -12.57 -9.45 -0.44
CA LYS A 14 -13.38 -9.41 0.78
C LYS A 14 -12.80 -8.58 1.92
N ILE A 15 -11.50 -8.37 1.90
CA ILE A 15 -10.80 -7.65 2.97
C ILE A 15 -10.86 -6.15 2.76
N GLY A 16 -11.37 -5.74 1.63
CA GLY A 16 -11.27 -4.36 1.22
C GLY A 16 -12.34 -3.42 1.72
N ILE A 17 -13.13 -3.80 2.70
CA ILE A 17 -14.10 -2.88 3.28
C ILE A 17 -13.58 -2.45 4.64
N TYR A 18 -13.34 -1.15 4.78
CA TYR A 18 -12.75 -0.57 5.98
C TYR A 18 -13.82 0.20 6.75
N PRO A 19 -13.92 0.00 8.07
CA PRO A 19 -14.96 0.65 8.85
C PRO A 19 -14.75 2.16 8.93
N ARG A 20 -15.85 2.87 9.08
CA ARG A 20 -15.80 4.30 9.37
C ARG A 20 -15.35 4.49 10.82
N ARG A 21 -14.46 5.45 11.01
CA ARG A 21 -14.05 5.91 12.32
C ARG A 21 -13.96 7.44 12.28
N ASN A 22 -14.46 8.10 13.31
CA ASN A 22 -14.34 9.57 13.43
C ASN A 22 -14.80 10.30 12.18
N ASN A 23 -15.94 9.88 11.61
CA ASN A 23 -16.51 10.46 10.39
C ASN A 23 -15.64 10.27 9.15
N LEU A 24 -14.67 9.37 9.20
CA LEU A 24 -13.88 9.03 8.02
C LEU A 24 -14.67 8.10 7.11
N PRO A 25 -14.51 8.25 5.79
CA PRO A 25 -15.15 7.33 4.86
C PRO A 25 -14.54 5.93 4.94
N PHE A 26 -15.22 4.95 4.39
CA PHE A 26 -14.63 3.64 4.19
C PHE A 26 -14.57 3.36 2.69
N TYR A 27 -13.66 2.45 2.31
CA TYR A 27 -13.40 2.13 0.92
C TYR A 27 -13.39 0.62 0.71
N ALA A 28 -13.90 0.19 -0.44
CA ALA A 28 -13.90 -1.22 -0.81
C ALA A 28 -12.50 -1.67 -1.27
N GLY A 29 -12.27 -2.97 -1.27
CA GLY A 29 -10.97 -3.53 -1.64
C GLY A 29 -10.55 -3.29 -3.07
N LYS A 30 -11.48 -2.94 -3.96
CA LYS A 30 -11.13 -2.55 -5.32
C LYS A 30 -10.48 -1.17 -5.41
N GLN A 31 -10.57 -0.40 -4.34
CA GLN A 31 -10.09 0.99 -4.28
C GLN A 31 -8.75 1.12 -3.56
N CYS A 32 -8.38 0.15 -2.76
CA CYS A 32 -7.19 0.24 -1.92
C CYS A 32 -6.61 -1.12 -1.62
N VAL A 33 -5.42 -1.11 -1.02
CA VAL A 33 -4.65 -2.30 -0.67
C VAL A 33 -4.24 -2.19 0.78
N GLU A 34 -4.27 -3.31 1.50
CA GLU A 34 -3.77 -3.37 2.87
C GLU A 34 -2.36 -3.94 2.87
N ILE A 35 -1.43 -3.20 3.47
CA ILE A 35 -0.03 -3.60 3.57
C ILE A 35 0.34 -3.79 5.03
N THR A 36 0.84 -4.96 5.37
CA THR A 36 1.37 -5.27 6.69
C THR A 36 2.88 -5.42 6.58
N ILE A 37 3.62 -4.66 7.38
CA ILE A 37 5.07 -4.70 7.40
C ILE A 37 5.52 -5.14 8.78
N LYS A 38 6.21 -6.27 8.83
CA LYS A 38 6.69 -6.86 10.08
C LYS A 38 8.20 -6.70 10.17
N ASN A 39 8.65 -6.01 11.21
CA ASN A 39 10.07 -5.79 11.45
C ASN A 39 10.62 -6.91 12.34
N ASN A 40 11.31 -7.86 11.75
CA ASN A 40 11.93 -8.97 12.48
C ASN A 40 13.39 -8.70 12.86
N THR A 41 13.85 -7.47 12.66
CA THR A 41 15.23 -7.09 13.00
C THR A 41 15.32 -6.60 14.45
N ASN A 42 16.55 -6.40 14.91
CA ASN A 42 16.84 -5.87 16.24
C ASN A 42 16.98 -4.35 16.25
N LYS A 43 16.58 -3.69 15.16
CA LYS A 43 16.68 -2.25 15.02
C LYS A 43 15.37 -1.69 14.51
N ASN A 44 15.13 -0.41 14.73
CA ASN A 44 13.93 0.23 14.21
C ASN A 44 13.98 0.30 12.69
N ALA A 45 12.85 0.12 12.04
CA ALA A 45 12.70 0.27 10.59
C ALA A 45 11.93 1.56 10.31
N ARG A 46 12.33 2.25 9.25
CA ARG A 46 11.68 3.49 8.81
C ARG A 46 11.09 3.28 7.42
N ILE A 47 9.84 3.65 7.26
CA ILE A 47 9.14 3.55 5.97
C ILE A 47 8.85 4.96 5.49
N ASN A 48 9.42 5.34 4.36
CA ASN A 48 9.18 6.65 3.77
C ASN A 48 8.13 6.54 2.67
N TRP A 49 6.86 6.67 3.06
CA TRP A 49 5.74 6.51 2.13
C TRP A 49 5.77 7.56 1.01
N GLU A 50 6.23 8.76 1.32
CA GLU A 50 6.27 9.86 0.35
C GLU A 50 7.13 9.51 -0.87
N LYS A 51 8.21 8.77 -0.67
CA LYS A 51 9.10 8.37 -1.74
C LYS A 51 8.77 7.01 -2.35
N GLY A 52 7.68 6.41 -1.91
CA GLY A 52 7.21 5.16 -2.49
C GLY A 52 6.49 5.39 -3.82
N SER A 53 6.29 4.31 -4.55
CA SER A 53 5.58 4.33 -5.82
C SER A 53 4.52 3.26 -5.88
N PHE A 54 3.37 3.61 -6.44
CA PHE A 54 2.26 2.70 -6.67
C PHE A 54 2.02 2.65 -8.18
N ILE A 55 2.28 1.50 -8.78
CA ILE A 55 2.30 1.37 -10.24
C ILE A 55 1.17 0.44 -10.67
N ILE A 56 0.23 0.95 -11.48
CA ILE A 56 -0.90 0.19 -11.98
C ILE A 56 -0.76 0.07 -13.49
N ASN A 57 -0.65 -1.17 -13.99
CA ASN A 57 -0.48 -1.43 -15.42
C ASN A 57 0.64 -0.59 -16.04
N GLY A 58 1.76 -0.47 -15.32
CA GLY A 58 2.92 0.29 -15.78
C GLY A 58 2.87 1.79 -15.54
N LYS A 59 1.76 2.33 -15.04
CA LYS A 59 1.61 3.75 -14.78
C LYS A 59 1.91 4.06 -13.33
N ALA A 60 2.96 4.82 -13.07
CA ALA A 60 3.41 5.13 -11.72
C ALA A 60 2.69 6.33 -11.12
N SER A 61 2.49 6.27 -9.82
CA SER A 61 1.93 7.35 -9.01
C SER A 61 2.55 7.30 -7.63
N GLY A 62 2.34 8.32 -6.83
CA GLY A 62 2.69 8.27 -5.41
C GLY A 62 1.76 7.36 -4.64
N ILE A 63 2.07 7.17 -3.36
CA ILE A 63 1.26 6.37 -2.45
C ILE A 63 0.51 7.30 -1.51
N SER A 64 -0.78 7.05 -1.34
CA SER A 64 -1.59 7.75 -0.35
C SER A 64 -2.08 6.77 0.70
N LEU A 65 -2.08 7.22 1.97
CA LEU A 65 -2.48 6.40 3.12
C LEU A 65 -3.90 6.75 3.55
N TYR A 66 -4.67 5.72 3.96
CA TYR A 66 -5.97 5.95 4.58
C TYR A 66 -5.81 6.85 5.81
N PRO A 67 -6.64 7.87 5.99
CA PRO A 67 -7.93 8.14 5.33
C PRO A 67 -7.88 8.89 3.99
N PHE A 68 -6.75 8.95 3.33
CA PHE A 68 -6.58 9.55 2.00
C PHE A 68 -6.89 11.05 1.97
N THR A 69 -6.44 11.74 3.01
CA THR A 69 -6.51 13.19 3.06
C THR A 69 -5.42 13.79 2.20
N SER A 70 -5.49 15.09 1.94
CA SER A 70 -4.47 15.79 1.15
C SER A 70 -3.14 15.99 1.89
N ASP A 71 -3.06 15.58 3.13
CA ASP A 71 -1.83 15.70 3.91
C ASP A 71 -0.77 14.73 3.42
N ASP A 72 0.47 15.16 3.48
CA ASP A 72 1.60 14.31 3.12
C ASP A 72 1.64 13.08 4.01
N PRO A 73 1.91 11.90 3.45
CA PRO A 73 1.98 10.70 4.26
C PRO A 73 3.14 10.80 5.25
N PRO A 74 2.92 10.42 6.52
CA PRO A 74 3.97 10.45 7.51
C PRO A 74 5.01 9.37 7.24
N MET A 75 6.19 9.57 7.81
CA MET A 75 7.18 8.51 7.87
C MET A 75 6.80 7.60 9.03
N ASP A 76 6.64 6.31 8.79
CA ASP A 76 6.40 5.35 9.86
C ASP A 76 7.70 4.81 10.40
N VAL A 77 7.74 4.62 11.72
CA VAL A 77 8.83 3.92 12.39
C VAL A 77 8.25 2.67 13.01
N ILE A 78 8.79 1.52 12.62
CA ILE A 78 8.38 0.23 13.15
C ILE A 78 9.46 -0.23 14.12
N LYS A 79 9.11 -0.31 15.40
CA LYS A 79 10.06 -0.74 16.42
C LYS A 79 10.50 -2.17 16.15
N GLU A 80 11.65 -2.54 16.72
CA GLU A 80 12.15 -3.90 16.64
C GLU A 80 11.09 -4.91 17.06
N LYS A 81 10.99 -6.02 16.33
CA LYS A 81 10.06 -7.13 16.62
C LYS A 81 8.57 -6.72 16.62
N SER A 82 8.24 -5.61 15.94
CA SER A 82 6.85 -5.12 15.84
C SER A 82 6.38 -5.10 14.41
N GLU A 83 5.09 -4.83 14.23
CA GLU A 83 4.50 -4.72 12.90
C GLU A 83 3.52 -3.56 12.82
N ILE A 84 3.31 -3.06 11.62
CA ILE A 84 2.26 -2.09 11.32
C ILE A 84 1.46 -2.56 10.12
N THR A 85 0.21 -2.10 10.06
CA THR A 85 -0.65 -2.32 8.90
C THR A 85 -1.16 -0.97 8.43
N ARG A 86 -1.06 -0.72 7.13
CA ARG A 86 -1.53 0.51 6.50
C ARG A 86 -2.38 0.18 5.30
N THR A 87 -3.42 0.98 5.09
CA THR A 87 -4.27 0.90 3.91
C THR A 87 -3.85 1.99 2.95
N VAL A 88 -3.52 1.62 1.73
CA VAL A 88 -2.94 2.54 0.76
C VAL A 88 -3.64 2.46 -0.59
N THR A 89 -3.52 3.54 -1.36
CA THR A 89 -3.93 3.53 -2.77
C THR A 89 -2.95 4.41 -3.57
N ALA A 90 -3.09 4.38 -4.87
CA ALA A 90 -2.31 5.27 -5.74
C ALA A 90 -2.87 6.69 -5.63
N SER A 91 -1.99 7.66 -5.46
CA SER A 91 -2.40 9.06 -5.28
C SER A 91 -3.21 9.59 -6.46
N ASN A 92 -2.92 9.13 -7.68
CA ASN A 92 -3.64 9.58 -8.87
C ASN A 92 -5.07 9.04 -8.97
N LEU A 93 -5.46 8.13 -8.08
CA LEU A 93 -6.84 7.63 -8.01
C LEU A 93 -7.72 8.49 -7.12
N ILE A 94 -7.14 9.41 -6.37
CA ILE A 94 -7.88 10.27 -5.46
C ILE A 94 -8.35 11.51 -6.20
N LYS A 95 -9.66 11.71 -6.21
CA LYS A 95 -10.30 12.87 -6.86
C LYS A 95 -11.23 13.55 -5.84
N GLY A 96 -10.70 14.55 -5.14
CA GLY A 96 -11.44 15.17 -4.04
C GLY A 96 -11.68 14.18 -2.91
N LYS A 97 -12.95 13.93 -2.59
CA LYS A 97 -13.34 12.97 -1.57
C LYS A 97 -13.55 11.56 -2.12
N LYS A 98 -13.40 11.39 -3.43
CA LYS A 98 -13.62 10.12 -4.10
C LYS A 98 -12.31 9.42 -4.37
N VAL A 99 -12.30 8.10 -4.18
CA VAL A 99 -11.17 7.25 -4.55
C VAL A 99 -11.63 6.34 -5.68
N ASN A 100 -11.00 6.45 -6.83
CA ASN A 100 -11.30 5.58 -7.96
C ASN A 100 -10.77 4.17 -7.73
N LYS A 101 -11.29 3.22 -8.45
CA LYS A 101 -10.92 1.81 -8.28
C LYS A 101 -9.57 1.53 -8.92
N ILE A 102 -8.77 0.71 -8.25
CA ILE A 102 -7.53 0.17 -8.81
C ILE A 102 -7.86 -0.75 -9.98
N TYR A 103 -8.92 -1.54 -9.82
CA TYR A 103 -9.41 -2.41 -10.87
C TYR A 103 -10.93 -2.48 -10.80
N SER A 104 -11.56 -2.86 -11.91
CA SER A 104 -13.00 -3.06 -11.97
C SER A 104 -13.29 -4.36 -12.73
N LYS A 105 -14.47 -4.93 -12.47
CA LYS A 105 -14.93 -6.11 -13.18
C LYS A 105 -14.90 -5.89 -14.71
N ARG A 106 -15.32 -4.70 -15.13
CA ARG A 106 -15.36 -4.34 -16.55
C ARG A 106 -13.96 -4.33 -17.16
N ASN A 107 -12.99 -3.70 -16.45
CA ASN A 107 -11.62 -3.64 -16.95
C ASN A 107 -10.97 -5.02 -16.98
N LEU A 108 -11.23 -5.85 -15.99
CA LEU A 108 -10.71 -7.21 -15.96
C LEU A 108 -11.28 -8.06 -17.10
N LYS A 109 -12.56 -7.90 -17.43
CA LYS A 109 -13.17 -8.58 -18.56
C LYS A 109 -12.54 -8.15 -19.88
N ARG A 110 -12.28 -6.84 -20.03
CA ARG A 110 -11.72 -6.29 -21.27
C ARG A 110 -10.25 -6.64 -21.46
N ASN A 111 -9.45 -6.49 -20.41
CA ASN A 111 -7.99 -6.58 -20.49
C ASN A 111 -7.42 -7.88 -19.92
N GLY A 112 -8.25 -8.68 -19.27
CA GLY A 112 -7.84 -9.94 -18.66
C GLY A 112 -7.19 -9.82 -17.30
N ARG A 113 -6.51 -8.74 -17.01
CA ARG A 113 -5.79 -8.59 -15.74
C ARG A 113 -5.44 -7.14 -15.44
N THR A 114 -5.16 -6.87 -14.17
CA THR A 114 -4.58 -5.61 -13.70
C THR A 114 -3.29 -5.94 -12.95
N SER A 115 -2.19 -5.36 -13.37
CA SER A 115 -0.88 -5.52 -12.73
C SER A 115 -0.67 -4.39 -11.74
N VAL A 116 -0.24 -4.73 -10.52
CA VAL A 116 0.07 -3.74 -9.48
C VAL A 116 1.46 -4.00 -8.93
N ASN A 117 2.29 -2.97 -8.93
CA ASN A 117 3.62 -3.02 -8.36
C ASN A 117 3.74 -1.89 -7.34
N ILE A 118 4.25 -2.21 -6.16
CA ILE A 118 4.45 -1.20 -5.12
C ILE A 118 5.90 -1.24 -4.67
N ALA A 119 6.55 -0.07 -4.71
CA ALA A 119 7.94 0.08 -4.29
C ALA A 119 7.98 0.93 -3.03
N LEU A 120 8.53 0.38 -1.94
CA LEU A 120 8.62 1.05 -0.66
C LEU A 120 10.06 1.23 -0.22
N PRO A 121 10.51 2.47 0.02
CA PRO A 121 11.83 2.70 0.62
C PRO A 121 11.79 2.38 2.11
N ILE A 122 12.67 1.49 2.53
CA ILE A 122 12.76 1.01 3.90
C ILE A 122 14.19 1.19 4.40
N GLY A 123 14.35 1.83 5.55
CA GLY A 123 15.64 1.97 6.21
C GLY A 123 15.64 1.20 7.53
N ILE A 124 16.71 0.48 7.82
CA ILE A 124 16.85 -0.28 9.06
C ILE A 124 18.04 0.26 9.84
N GLY A 125 17.80 0.73 11.07
CA GLY A 125 18.83 1.35 11.89
C GLY A 125 19.47 2.52 11.18
N ASN A 126 20.81 2.54 11.15
CA ASN A 126 21.59 3.61 10.49
C ASN A 126 22.01 3.23 9.08
N LYS A 127 21.56 2.10 8.57
CA LYS A 127 21.91 1.65 7.22
C LYS A 127 21.16 2.47 6.17
N PRO A 128 21.73 2.60 4.96
CA PRO A 128 21.01 3.26 3.87
C PRO A 128 19.68 2.55 3.59
N GLN A 129 18.68 3.32 3.19
CA GLN A 129 17.41 2.73 2.84
C GLN A 129 17.52 1.96 1.53
N PHE A 130 16.67 0.96 1.39
CA PHE A 130 16.55 0.17 0.19
C PHE A 130 15.09 0.16 -0.26
N PHE A 131 14.84 -0.12 -1.54
CA PHE A 131 13.49 -0.26 -2.04
C PHE A 131 13.07 -1.72 -1.97
N HIS A 132 11.97 -1.97 -1.29
CA HIS A 132 11.30 -3.26 -1.33
C HIS A 132 10.19 -3.18 -2.35
N ILE A 133 10.24 -4.04 -3.37
CA ILE A 133 9.27 -4.04 -4.46
C ILE A 133 8.47 -5.33 -4.38
N PHE A 134 7.16 -5.22 -4.38
CA PHE A 134 6.30 -6.37 -4.47
C PHE A 134 5.24 -6.18 -5.53
N ASN A 135 4.85 -7.29 -6.13
CA ASN A 135 3.97 -7.30 -7.29
C ASN A 135 2.82 -8.26 -7.08
N PHE A 136 1.66 -7.91 -7.60
CA PHE A 136 0.56 -8.86 -7.69
C PHE A 136 -0.27 -8.56 -8.93
N ILE A 137 -1.03 -9.56 -9.35
CA ILE A 137 -1.88 -9.47 -10.54
C ILE A 137 -3.30 -9.83 -10.12
N VAL A 138 -4.25 -8.98 -10.49
CA VAL A 138 -5.66 -9.22 -10.28
C VAL A 138 -6.23 -9.72 -11.60
N THR A 139 -6.91 -10.87 -11.56
CA THR A 139 -7.53 -11.46 -12.75
C THR A 139 -9.03 -11.63 -12.53
N ALA A 140 -9.78 -11.69 -13.63
CA ALA A 140 -11.17 -12.05 -13.58
C ALA A 140 -11.31 -13.57 -13.46
N ASN A 141 -12.22 -14.01 -12.61
CA ASN A 141 -12.56 -15.43 -12.50
C ASN A 141 -13.82 -15.74 -13.28
#